data_058562133db751e2442a29c745a955a9
#
_entry.id   058562133db751e2442a29c745a955a9
#
_cell.length_a   1.000
_cell.length_b   1.000
_cell.length_c   1.000
_cell.angle_alpha   90.00
_cell.angle_beta   90.00
_cell.angle_gamma   90.00
#
_symmetry.space_group_name_H-M   'P 1'
#
loop_
_entity.id
_entity.type
_entity.pdbx_description
1 polymer ?
#
loop_
_entity_poly.entity_id
_entity_poly.type
_entity_poly.pdbx_seq_one_letter_code
_entity_poly.pdbx_strand_id
1 'polypeptide(L)'
;MKIRYVLPVMLAVSSFANAVELHHVTVRTGTDGLDMVPLTISNAGSEGLSCNADFAHWYSAGIATVEPGKSARVELWFDAKTGTFTILNDKRENLPVERLWCGLSGRAYATRVQIALDRADAAKGERAVSCAMAQDNLVCR
;
A
#
# COMPACT_ATOMS: atom_id res chain seq x y z
N MET A 1 -35.48 39.99 61.09
CA MET A 1 -35.55 39.07 59.97
C MET A 1 -34.28 39.26 59.14
N LYS A 2 -33.30 38.32 59.23
CA LYS A 2 -31.97 38.44 58.52
C LYS A 2 -32.01 37.57 57.31
N ILE A 3 -32.03 38.18 56.13
CA ILE A 3 -31.98 37.49 54.82
C ILE A 3 -30.54 37.18 54.53
N ARG A 4 -30.16 35.88 54.45
CA ARG A 4 -28.86 35.40 54.02
C ARG A 4 -28.92 35.14 52.52
N TYR A 5 -28.18 35.95 51.76
CA TYR A 5 -27.93 35.69 50.34
C TYR A 5 -26.89 34.59 50.20
N VAL A 6 -27.27 33.46 49.59
CA VAL A 6 -26.36 32.37 49.17
C VAL A 6 -25.99 32.66 47.73
N LEU A 7 -24.72 33.02 47.48
CA LEU A 7 -24.18 33.13 46.12
C LEU A 7 -23.93 31.71 45.57
N PRO A 8 -24.38 31.39 44.35
CA PRO A 8 -23.97 30.15 43.69
C PRO A 8 -22.53 30.30 43.14
N VAL A 9 -21.65 29.43 43.59
CA VAL A 9 -20.29 29.29 43.02
C VAL A 9 -20.43 28.52 41.68
N MET A 10 -20.21 29.20 40.57
CA MET A 10 -20.08 28.58 39.27
C MET A 10 -18.70 27.96 39.16
N LEU A 11 -18.62 26.61 39.17
CA LEU A 11 -17.41 25.88 38.79
C LEU A 11 -17.27 25.94 37.26
N ALA A 12 -16.28 26.67 36.79
CA ALA A 12 -15.85 26.63 35.40
C ALA A 12 -15.09 25.31 35.15
N VAL A 13 -15.68 24.38 34.46
CA VAL A 13 -15.02 23.16 33.97
C VAL A 13 -14.18 23.55 32.75
N SER A 14 -12.89 23.69 32.92
CA SER A 14 -11.94 23.89 31.81
C SER A 14 -11.77 22.57 31.08
N SER A 15 -12.42 22.42 29.92
CA SER A 15 -12.18 21.33 29.00
C SER A 15 -10.81 21.52 28.35
N PHE A 16 -9.83 20.72 28.74
CA PHE A 16 -8.55 20.63 28.01
C PHE A 16 -8.83 19.90 26.69
N ALA A 17 -8.96 20.65 25.61
CA ALA A 17 -8.91 20.09 24.27
C ALA A 17 -7.47 19.62 24.03
N ASN A 18 -7.24 18.31 24.07
CA ASN A 18 -6.01 17.73 23.57
C ASN A 18 -5.98 17.95 22.06
N ALA A 19 -5.22 18.94 21.60
CA ALA A 19 -4.90 19.09 20.20
C ALA A 19 -4.08 17.87 19.79
N VAL A 20 -4.62 17.05 18.89
CA VAL A 20 -3.85 16.00 18.24
C VAL A 20 -2.81 16.68 17.37
N GLU A 21 -1.55 16.61 17.78
CA GLU A 21 -0.43 17.12 17.01
C GLU A 21 -0.29 16.24 15.75
N LEU A 22 -0.67 16.80 14.61
CA LEU A 22 -0.46 16.18 13.32
C LEU A 22 1.05 16.17 13.04
N HIS A 23 1.70 15.04 13.28
CA HIS A 23 3.09 14.87 12.85
C HIS A 23 3.15 15.02 11.32
N HIS A 24 3.92 15.98 10.85
CA HIS A 24 4.22 16.14 9.44
C HIS A 24 4.93 14.88 8.95
N VAL A 25 4.24 14.07 8.18
CA VAL A 25 4.85 12.92 7.48
C VAL A 25 5.74 13.51 6.39
N THR A 26 7.05 13.40 6.57
CA THR A 26 8.00 13.78 5.53
C THR A 26 7.94 12.74 4.41
N VAL A 27 7.38 13.12 3.27
CA VAL A 27 7.36 12.27 2.09
C VAL A 27 8.77 12.24 1.49
N ARG A 28 9.36 11.04 1.41
CA ARG A 28 10.63 10.86 0.70
C ARG A 28 10.37 10.88 -0.80
N THR A 29 11.32 11.43 -1.55
CA THR A 29 11.29 11.46 -3.01
C THR A 29 12.58 10.85 -3.57
N GLY A 30 12.49 10.30 -4.79
CA GLY A 30 13.63 9.71 -5.48
C GLY A 30 14.02 8.32 -4.97
N THR A 31 15.16 7.84 -5.41
CA THR A 31 15.62 6.46 -5.22
C THR A 31 16.93 6.35 -4.44
N ASP A 32 17.40 7.45 -3.86
CA ASP A 32 18.67 7.46 -3.12
C ASP A 32 18.64 6.48 -1.94
N GLY A 33 19.60 5.56 -1.93
CA GLY A 33 19.72 4.53 -0.91
C GLY A 33 18.68 3.40 -1.02
N LEU A 34 18.01 3.28 -2.16
CA LEU A 34 17.12 2.18 -2.49
C LEU A 34 17.71 1.29 -3.58
N ASP A 35 17.48 -0.01 -3.46
CA ASP A 35 17.84 -0.99 -4.46
C ASP A 35 16.66 -1.28 -5.40
N MET A 36 16.90 -1.30 -6.72
CA MET A 36 15.85 -1.66 -7.68
C MET A 36 15.60 -3.16 -7.64
N VAL A 37 14.34 -3.55 -7.43
CA VAL A 37 13.87 -4.94 -7.43
C VAL A 37 12.63 -5.03 -8.31
N PRO A 38 12.77 -5.05 -9.64
CA PRO A 38 11.61 -5.08 -10.53
C PRO A 38 10.77 -6.33 -10.31
N LEU A 39 9.45 -6.15 -10.36
CA LEU A 39 8.47 -7.22 -10.35
C LEU A 39 7.96 -7.44 -11.77
N THR A 40 8.12 -8.65 -12.30
CA THR A 40 7.50 -9.08 -13.55
C THR A 40 6.27 -9.92 -13.25
N ILE A 41 5.12 -9.51 -13.77
CA ILE A 41 3.85 -10.22 -13.63
C ILE A 41 3.47 -10.75 -15.01
N SER A 42 3.39 -12.07 -15.17
CA SER A 42 2.97 -12.74 -16.40
C SER A 42 1.56 -13.28 -16.23
N ASN A 43 0.73 -13.08 -17.24
CA ASN A 43 -0.63 -13.63 -17.29
C ASN A 43 -0.66 -14.88 -18.19
N ALA A 44 -0.66 -16.05 -17.57
CA ALA A 44 -0.80 -17.33 -18.27
C ALA A 44 -2.27 -17.79 -18.39
N GLY A 45 -3.22 -16.98 -17.95
CA GLY A 45 -4.66 -17.22 -18.04
C GLY A 45 -5.30 -16.69 -19.32
N SER A 46 -6.62 -16.86 -19.43
CA SER A 46 -7.44 -16.43 -20.56
C SER A 46 -8.20 -15.12 -20.33
N GLU A 47 -8.18 -14.60 -19.09
CA GLU A 47 -8.80 -13.33 -18.72
C GLU A 47 -7.71 -12.32 -18.36
N GLY A 48 -7.97 -11.03 -18.58
CA GLY A 48 -7.07 -9.96 -18.18
C GLY A 48 -6.88 -9.87 -16.66
N LEU A 49 -5.75 -9.36 -16.23
CA LEU A 49 -5.44 -9.12 -14.82
C LEU A 49 -5.40 -7.61 -14.54
N SER A 50 -5.91 -7.21 -13.39
CA SER A 50 -5.69 -5.90 -12.78
C SER A 50 -4.92 -6.09 -11.50
N CYS A 51 -3.72 -5.49 -11.42
CA CYS A 51 -2.85 -5.58 -10.27
C CYS A 51 -2.82 -4.24 -9.53
N ASN A 52 -2.84 -4.30 -8.21
CA ASN A 52 -2.97 -3.14 -7.34
C ASN A 52 -1.98 -3.24 -6.19
N ALA A 53 -1.61 -2.09 -5.64
CA ALA A 53 -0.87 -2.01 -4.41
C ALA A 53 -1.65 -1.22 -3.36
N ASP A 54 -1.64 -1.70 -2.14
CA ASP A 54 -2.11 -0.97 -0.97
C ASP A 54 -0.89 -0.31 -0.34
N PHE A 55 -0.95 0.99 -0.17
CA PHE A 55 0.11 1.80 0.41
C PHE A 55 -0.21 2.18 1.85
N ALA A 56 0.79 2.57 2.60
CA ALA A 56 0.59 3.14 3.92
C ALA A 56 -0.43 4.30 3.87
N HIS A 57 -1.18 4.48 4.95
CA HIS A 57 -2.23 5.52 5.09
C HIS A 57 -3.50 5.32 4.25
N TRP A 58 -3.92 4.05 4.02
CA TRP A 58 -5.23 3.71 3.43
C TRP A 58 -5.39 4.10 1.96
N TYR A 59 -4.31 4.20 1.23
CA TYR A 59 -4.32 4.50 -0.18
C TYR A 59 -4.05 3.23 -1.00
N SER A 60 -4.87 2.97 -2.02
CA SER A 60 -4.68 1.88 -2.99
C SER A 60 -4.65 2.45 -4.39
N ALA A 61 -3.80 1.91 -5.24
CA ALA A 61 -3.74 2.27 -6.66
C ALA A 61 -3.50 1.06 -7.55
N GLY A 62 -4.02 1.13 -8.77
CA GLY A 62 -3.66 0.22 -9.84
C GLY A 62 -2.20 0.43 -10.26
N ILE A 63 -1.46 -0.66 -10.36
CA ILE A 63 -0.04 -0.63 -10.73
C ILE A 63 0.26 -1.31 -12.06
N ALA A 64 -0.59 -2.22 -12.52
CA ALA A 64 -0.47 -2.87 -13.81
C ALA A 64 -1.80 -3.47 -14.27
N THR A 65 -1.98 -3.51 -15.59
CA THR A 65 -2.98 -4.35 -16.27
C THR A 65 -2.23 -5.30 -17.18
N VAL A 66 -2.58 -6.59 -17.16
CA VAL A 66 -1.85 -7.61 -17.90
C VAL A 66 -2.85 -8.44 -18.73
N GLU A 67 -2.83 -8.24 -20.02
CA GLU A 67 -3.64 -8.99 -20.95
C GLU A 67 -3.25 -10.48 -21.01
N PRO A 68 -4.16 -11.38 -21.43
CA PRO A 68 -3.85 -12.80 -21.60
C PRO A 68 -2.59 -13.05 -22.44
N GLY A 69 -1.69 -13.89 -21.94
CA GLY A 69 -0.43 -14.21 -22.59
C GLY A 69 0.62 -13.09 -22.61
N LYS A 70 0.39 -12.00 -21.90
CA LYS A 70 1.32 -10.87 -21.78
C LYS A 70 1.96 -10.82 -20.39
N SER A 71 2.94 -9.92 -20.28
CA SER A 71 3.61 -9.62 -19.02
C SER A 71 3.69 -8.10 -18.83
N ALA A 72 3.65 -7.67 -17.58
CA ALA A 72 3.93 -6.30 -17.18
C ALA A 72 5.10 -6.28 -16.20
N ARG A 73 5.87 -5.19 -16.24
CA ARG A 73 6.97 -4.93 -15.32
C ARG A 73 6.62 -3.74 -14.43
N VAL A 74 6.71 -3.93 -13.14
CA VAL A 74 6.49 -2.90 -12.11
C VAL A 74 7.84 -2.59 -11.48
N GLU A 75 8.19 -1.32 -11.43
CA GLU A 75 9.42 -0.87 -10.76
C GLU A 75 9.17 -0.82 -9.25
N LEU A 76 9.72 -1.80 -8.53
CA LEU A 76 9.80 -1.79 -7.08
C LEU A 76 11.19 -1.36 -6.64
N TRP A 77 11.23 -0.67 -5.52
CA TRP A 77 12.44 -0.23 -4.86
C TRP A 77 12.47 -0.74 -3.43
N PHE A 78 13.61 -1.25 -3.00
CA PHE A 78 13.77 -1.85 -1.67
C PHE A 78 14.67 -0.99 -0.80
N ASP A 79 14.18 -0.64 0.37
CA ASP A 79 14.98 -0.01 1.42
C ASP A 79 15.54 -1.09 2.36
N ALA A 80 16.83 -1.40 2.22
CA ALA A 80 17.49 -2.43 3.03
C ALA A 80 17.53 -2.09 4.52
N LYS A 81 17.46 -0.80 4.89
CA LYS A 81 17.49 -0.35 6.28
C LYS A 81 16.19 -0.66 7.01
N THR A 82 15.06 -0.45 6.33
CA THR A 82 13.72 -0.67 6.89
C THR A 82 13.11 -2.00 6.49
N GLY A 83 13.60 -2.61 5.40
CA GLY A 83 13.03 -3.82 4.82
C GLY A 83 11.73 -3.56 4.05
N THR A 84 11.52 -2.33 3.61
CA THR A 84 10.28 -1.89 2.98
C THR A 84 10.44 -1.82 1.47
N PHE A 85 9.47 -2.36 0.75
CA PHE A 85 9.34 -2.12 -0.69
C PHE A 85 8.54 -0.84 -0.94
N THR A 86 8.92 -0.09 -1.95
CA THR A 86 8.26 1.16 -2.35
C THR A 86 8.01 1.19 -3.86
N ILE A 87 6.98 1.93 -4.25
CA ILE A 87 6.73 2.34 -5.63
C ILE A 87 6.83 3.86 -5.69
N LEU A 88 7.36 4.41 -6.77
CA LEU A 88 7.36 5.84 -7.01
C LEU A 88 6.11 6.24 -7.79
N ASN A 89 5.44 7.31 -7.34
CA ASN A 89 4.38 7.93 -8.13
C ASN A 89 4.96 8.90 -9.19
N ASP A 90 4.10 9.54 -9.96
CA ASP A 90 4.49 10.48 -11.02
C ASP A 90 5.29 11.70 -10.50
N LYS A 91 5.13 12.03 -9.23
CA LYS A 91 5.91 13.08 -8.54
C LYS A 91 7.21 12.56 -7.94
N ARG A 92 7.55 11.29 -8.20
CA ARG A 92 8.69 10.57 -7.61
C ARG A 92 8.65 10.46 -6.08
N GLU A 93 7.47 10.55 -5.50
CA GLU A 93 7.27 10.30 -4.07
C GLU A 93 7.33 8.80 -3.80
N ASN A 94 8.02 8.42 -2.73
CA ASN A 94 8.13 7.04 -2.30
C ASN A 94 6.84 6.62 -1.60
N LEU A 95 6.15 5.64 -2.16
CA LEU A 95 4.94 5.06 -1.59
C LEU A 95 5.28 3.67 -1.02
N PRO A 96 5.39 3.51 0.30
CA PRO A 96 5.62 2.22 0.92
C PRO A 96 4.49 1.24 0.62
N VAL A 97 4.83 0.07 0.09
CA VAL A 97 3.89 -0.99 -0.26
C VAL A 97 3.61 -1.85 0.96
N GLU A 98 2.36 -1.88 1.41
CA GLU A 98 1.90 -2.78 2.47
C GLU A 98 1.45 -4.13 1.92
N ARG A 99 0.74 -4.11 0.80
CA ARG A 99 0.26 -5.29 0.09
C ARG A 99 0.28 -5.06 -1.41
N LEU A 100 0.58 -6.13 -2.12
CA LEU A 100 0.51 -6.17 -3.56
C LEU A 100 -0.35 -7.37 -3.95
N TRP A 101 -1.30 -7.17 -4.86
CA TRP A 101 -2.23 -8.20 -5.25
C TRP A 101 -2.70 -8.02 -6.69
N CYS A 102 -3.09 -9.13 -7.33
CA CYS A 102 -3.74 -9.13 -8.63
C CYS A 102 -5.10 -9.82 -8.54
N GLY A 103 -6.00 -9.46 -9.41
CA GLY A 103 -7.29 -10.09 -9.61
C GLY A 103 -7.72 -10.03 -11.06
N LEU A 104 -8.76 -10.76 -11.43
CA LEU A 104 -9.30 -10.76 -12.78
C LEU A 104 -9.92 -9.39 -13.10
N SER A 105 -9.64 -8.86 -14.28
CA SER A 105 -10.15 -7.56 -14.72
C SER A 105 -11.68 -7.52 -14.66
N GLY A 106 -12.23 -6.39 -14.20
CA GLY A 106 -13.67 -6.18 -13.98
C GLY A 106 -14.21 -6.76 -12.67
N ARG A 107 -13.51 -7.69 -12.01
CA ARG A 107 -13.85 -8.26 -10.70
C ARG A 107 -12.62 -8.51 -9.83
N ALA A 108 -11.62 -7.64 -9.97
CA ALA A 108 -10.29 -7.83 -9.39
C ALA A 108 -10.31 -8.00 -7.87
N TYR A 109 -11.10 -7.22 -7.16
CA TYR A 109 -11.18 -7.32 -5.70
C TYR A 109 -11.77 -8.66 -5.23
N ALA A 110 -12.81 -9.16 -5.90
CA ALA A 110 -13.47 -10.42 -5.56
C ALA A 110 -12.59 -11.66 -5.87
N THR A 111 -11.66 -11.55 -6.82
CA THR A 111 -10.79 -12.64 -7.28
C THR A 111 -9.34 -12.47 -6.88
N ARG A 112 -9.05 -11.51 -5.98
CA ARG A 112 -7.69 -11.13 -5.65
C ARG A 112 -6.87 -12.24 -5.04
N VAL A 113 -5.61 -12.30 -5.44
CA VAL A 113 -4.55 -13.09 -4.83
C VAL A 113 -3.39 -12.16 -4.46
N GLN A 114 -2.87 -12.30 -3.27
CA GLN A 114 -1.74 -11.53 -2.81
C GLN A 114 -0.45 -12.05 -3.44
N ILE A 115 0.41 -11.12 -3.88
CA ILE A 115 1.78 -11.41 -4.28
C ILE A 115 2.67 -11.04 -3.10
N ALA A 116 3.29 -12.05 -2.50
CA ALA A 116 4.22 -11.85 -1.41
C ALA A 116 5.53 -11.23 -1.93
N LEU A 117 6.03 -10.24 -1.19
CA LEU A 117 7.34 -9.62 -1.39
C LEU A 117 8.17 -9.89 -0.13
N ASP A 118 9.39 -10.37 -0.30
CA ASP A 118 10.27 -10.66 0.82
C ASP A 118 11.73 -10.18 0.56
N ARG A 119 12.55 -10.24 1.61
CA ARG A 119 13.96 -9.84 1.52
C ARG A 119 14.79 -10.73 0.59
N ALA A 120 14.35 -11.98 0.36
CA ALA A 120 15.04 -12.86 -0.58
C ALA A 120 14.86 -12.39 -2.03
N ASP A 121 13.71 -11.78 -2.36
CA ASP A 121 13.50 -11.17 -3.67
C ASP A 121 14.45 -9.97 -3.86
N ALA A 122 14.60 -9.14 -2.84
CA ALA A 122 15.56 -8.03 -2.87
C ALA A 122 17.00 -8.51 -3.04
N ALA A 123 17.39 -9.58 -2.37
CA ALA A 123 18.72 -10.17 -2.50
C ALA A 123 18.99 -10.75 -3.91
N LYS A 124 17.96 -11.24 -4.61
CA LYS A 124 18.06 -11.67 -6.01
C LYS A 124 18.06 -10.50 -7.00
N GLY A 125 17.61 -9.33 -6.57
CA GLY A 125 17.49 -8.14 -7.40
C GLY A 125 16.31 -8.15 -8.38
N GLU A 126 15.39 -9.12 -8.26
CA GLU A 126 14.17 -9.22 -9.06
C GLU A 126 13.12 -10.15 -8.41
N ARG A 127 11.88 -9.97 -8.81
CA ARG A 127 10.77 -10.86 -8.51
C ARG A 127 9.97 -11.15 -9.79
N ALA A 128 9.67 -12.40 -10.06
CA ALA A 128 8.78 -12.79 -11.16
C ALA A 128 7.66 -13.68 -10.63
N VAL A 129 6.45 -13.46 -11.13
CA VAL A 129 5.29 -14.30 -10.85
C VAL A 129 4.51 -14.59 -12.13
N SER A 130 3.94 -15.78 -12.22
CA SER A 130 3.01 -16.16 -13.29
C SER A 130 1.64 -16.41 -12.67
N CYS A 131 0.61 -15.74 -13.18
CA CYS A 131 -0.75 -15.80 -12.69
C CYS A 131 -1.63 -16.58 -13.67
N ALA A 132 -2.43 -17.52 -13.17
CA ALA A 132 -3.43 -18.25 -13.92
C ALA A 132 -4.55 -18.76 -13.01
N MET A 133 -5.70 -19.11 -13.59
CA MET A 133 -6.74 -19.80 -12.85
C MET A 133 -6.30 -21.23 -12.53
N ALA A 134 -6.46 -21.63 -11.28
CA ALA A 134 -6.31 -23.00 -10.82
C ALA A 134 -7.64 -23.40 -10.18
N GLN A 135 -8.40 -24.23 -10.90
CA GLN A 135 -9.81 -24.49 -10.58
C GLN A 135 -10.60 -23.17 -10.58
N ASP A 136 -11.21 -22.79 -9.46
CA ASP A 136 -12.03 -21.59 -9.34
C ASP A 136 -11.28 -20.39 -8.74
N ASN A 137 -9.98 -20.50 -8.49
CA ASN A 137 -9.18 -19.46 -7.85
C ASN A 137 -8.05 -18.98 -8.76
N LEU A 138 -7.80 -17.67 -8.71
CA LEU A 138 -6.60 -17.10 -9.29
C LEU A 138 -5.40 -17.46 -8.40
N VAL A 139 -4.31 -17.89 -9.02
CA VAL A 139 -3.05 -18.22 -8.35
C VAL A 139 -1.91 -17.50 -9.07
N CYS A 140 -1.03 -16.84 -8.32
CA CYS A 140 0.22 -16.25 -8.80
C CYS A 140 1.41 -16.92 -8.09
N ARG A 141 2.33 -17.50 -8.86
CA ARG A 141 3.50 -18.24 -8.34
C ARG A 141 4.79 -17.76 -8.99
#